data_0d2d89850bbd2cf6e2321cfa4a419aa9
#
_entry.id   0d2d89850bbd2cf6e2321cfa4a419aa9
#
_cell.length_a   1.000
_cell.length_b   1.000
_cell.length_c   1.000
_cell.angle_alpha   90.00
_cell.angle_beta   90.00
_cell.angle_gamma   90.00
#
_symmetry.space_group_name_H-M   'P 1'
#
loop_
_entity.id
_entity.type
_entity.pdbx_description
1 polymer ?
#
loop_
_entity_poly.entity_id
_entity_poly.type
_entity_poly.pdbx_seq_one_letter_code
_entity_poly.pdbx_strand_id
1 'polypeptide(L)'
;IEITQPDGRSFTIEGNRVRWAKWDLRIGFNEREGLTLHQVSFDGRPIIYRASVAEMVVPYADPSPVRFWQNYFDNGEYMLARGADSLQLGCDCLGDIAYLDAVIADDLGAPKTIQNAICIHEEDYGVLWKHSDLFTGAAETRRQRRMVFSYFTPIGNYDYGFYWYLYLDGTIQLECKATGIV
;
A
#
# COMPACT_ATOMS: atom_id res chain seq x y z
N ILE A 1 -3.91 20.95 -3.91
CA ILE A 1 -3.34 20.68 -2.58
C ILE A 1 -1.86 20.41 -2.77
N GLU A 2 -1.05 21.06 -1.97
CA GLU A 2 0.39 20.83 -1.91
C GLU A 2 0.74 20.24 -0.55
N ILE A 3 1.55 19.18 -0.54
CA ILE A 3 2.06 18.54 0.65
C ILE A 3 3.59 18.62 0.60
N THR A 4 4.19 19.25 1.58
CA THR A 4 5.64 19.45 1.64
C THR A 4 6.23 18.89 2.92
N GLN A 5 7.45 18.35 2.82
CA GLN A 5 8.29 17.94 3.94
C GLN A 5 9.61 18.71 3.86
N PRO A 6 9.69 19.94 4.44
CA PRO A 6 10.85 20.81 4.29
C PRO A 6 12.18 20.22 4.76
N ASP A 7 12.11 19.34 5.75
CA ASP A 7 13.29 18.64 6.32
C ASP A 7 13.61 17.33 5.55
N GLY A 8 12.88 17.06 4.45
CA GLY A 8 13.00 15.83 3.68
C GLY A 8 12.22 14.66 4.28
N ARG A 9 12.43 13.49 3.70
CA ARG A 9 11.74 12.25 4.10
C ARG A 9 12.20 11.78 5.47
N SER A 10 11.26 11.34 6.31
CA SER A 10 11.55 10.77 7.65
C SER A 10 11.85 9.26 7.60
N PHE A 11 11.84 8.65 6.42
CA PHE A 11 12.12 7.23 6.21
C PHE A 11 13.35 7.03 5.32
N THR A 12 13.96 5.85 5.44
CA THR A 12 15.10 5.45 4.61
C THR A 12 14.76 4.21 3.78
N ILE A 13 15.33 4.16 2.57
CA ILE A 13 15.23 3.00 1.67
C ILE A 13 16.63 2.56 1.29
N GLU A 14 16.96 1.30 1.56
CA GLU A 14 18.22 0.65 1.21
C GLU A 14 17.90 -0.61 0.38
N GLY A 15 17.97 -0.50 -0.95
CA GLY A 15 17.46 -1.53 -1.84
C GLY A 15 15.95 -1.71 -1.64
N ASN A 16 15.54 -2.87 -1.13
CA ASN A 16 14.14 -3.16 -0.81
C ASN A 16 13.80 -3.05 0.69
N ARG A 17 14.73 -2.64 1.52
CA ARG A 17 14.53 -2.44 2.95
C ARG A 17 14.09 -1.02 3.23
N VAL A 18 12.98 -0.89 3.96
CA VAL A 18 12.43 0.40 4.40
C VAL A 18 12.45 0.46 5.91
N ARG A 19 12.90 1.60 6.45
CA ARG A 19 12.84 1.92 7.88
C ARG A 19 12.12 3.24 8.08
N TRP A 20 11.18 3.25 9.02
CA TRP A 20 10.42 4.43 9.40
C TRP A 20 10.01 4.34 10.87
N ALA A 21 10.34 5.39 11.65
CA ALA A 21 10.07 5.40 13.09
C ALA A 21 10.56 4.11 13.76
N LYS A 22 9.68 3.28 14.29
CA LYS A 22 9.99 1.98 14.89
C LYS A 22 9.86 0.79 13.94
N TRP A 23 9.48 1.04 12.69
CA TRP A 23 9.27 0.02 11.67
C TRP A 23 10.52 -0.30 10.88
N ASP A 24 10.73 -1.57 10.61
CA ASP A 24 11.77 -2.10 9.72
C ASP A 24 11.18 -3.27 8.95
N LEU A 25 11.21 -3.21 7.62
CA LEU A 25 10.61 -4.23 6.75
C LEU A 25 11.30 -4.26 5.38
N ARG A 26 11.00 -5.29 4.61
CA ARG A 26 11.38 -5.40 3.22
C ARG A 26 10.15 -5.42 2.33
N ILE A 27 10.27 -4.77 1.17
CA ILE A 27 9.24 -4.71 0.14
C ILE A 27 9.59 -5.70 -0.96
N GLY A 28 8.59 -6.46 -1.40
CA GLY A 28 8.66 -7.30 -2.59
C GLY A 28 7.49 -7.02 -3.52
N PHE A 29 7.59 -7.54 -4.73
CA PHE A 29 6.54 -7.47 -5.72
C PHE A 29 6.56 -8.72 -6.60
N ASN A 30 5.41 -9.26 -6.93
CA ASN A 30 5.27 -10.33 -7.90
C ASN A 30 3.95 -10.18 -8.68
N GLU A 31 3.88 -10.83 -9.84
CA GLU A 31 2.75 -10.68 -10.76
C GLU A 31 1.42 -11.20 -10.21
N ARG A 32 1.45 -12.18 -9.29
CA ARG A 32 0.24 -12.77 -8.74
C ARG A 32 -0.37 -11.95 -7.60
N GLU A 33 0.46 -11.48 -6.66
CA GLU A 33 0.00 -10.87 -5.41
C GLU A 33 0.25 -9.36 -5.35
N GLY A 34 1.05 -8.83 -6.31
CA GLY A 34 1.49 -7.44 -6.28
C GLY A 34 2.46 -7.16 -5.15
N LEU A 35 2.21 -6.10 -4.42
CA LEU A 35 3.02 -5.65 -3.30
C LEU A 35 3.00 -6.65 -2.15
N THR A 36 4.18 -7.06 -1.71
CA THR A 36 4.37 -7.96 -0.57
C THR A 36 5.27 -7.33 0.49
N LEU A 37 4.94 -7.52 1.76
CA LEU A 37 5.75 -7.10 2.89
C LEU A 37 6.46 -8.31 3.49
N HIS A 38 7.74 -8.16 3.83
CA HIS A 38 8.55 -9.23 4.36
C HIS A 38 9.33 -8.79 5.60
N GLN A 39 9.56 -9.72 6.52
CA GLN A 39 10.39 -9.50 7.70
C GLN A 39 9.98 -8.24 8.47
N VAL A 40 8.68 -8.01 8.59
CA VAL A 40 8.14 -6.82 9.26
C VAL A 40 8.46 -6.90 10.75
N SER A 41 9.12 -5.90 11.26
CA SER A 41 9.40 -5.74 12.68
C SER A 41 8.98 -4.35 13.18
N PHE A 42 8.61 -4.31 14.46
CA PHE A 42 8.26 -3.09 15.16
C PHE A 42 9.03 -3.03 16.48
N ASP A 43 9.75 -1.95 16.72
CA ASP A 43 10.59 -1.73 17.89
C ASP A 43 11.60 -2.87 18.13
N GLY A 44 12.21 -3.36 17.03
CA GLY A 44 13.16 -4.48 17.03
C GLY A 44 12.53 -5.87 17.18
N ARG A 45 11.20 -5.98 17.36
CA ARG A 45 10.49 -7.24 17.51
C ARG A 45 9.94 -7.68 16.14
N PRO A 46 10.32 -8.85 15.61
CA PRO A 46 9.70 -9.45 14.42
C PRO A 46 8.22 -9.78 14.69
N ILE A 47 7.32 -9.34 13.80
CA ILE A 47 5.86 -9.53 13.96
C ILE A 47 5.21 -10.23 12.79
N ILE A 48 5.73 -10.03 11.56
CA ILE A 48 5.20 -10.70 10.36
C ILE A 48 6.39 -11.17 9.51
N TYR A 49 6.40 -12.45 9.16
CA TYR A 49 7.39 -12.98 8.22
C TYR A 49 7.10 -12.52 6.79
N ARG A 50 5.85 -12.66 6.34
CA ARG A 50 5.38 -12.26 5.02
C ARG A 50 3.90 -11.90 5.07
N ALA A 51 3.52 -10.82 4.40
CA ALA A 51 2.14 -10.39 4.21
C ALA A 51 1.89 -9.98 2.76
N SER A 52 0.72 -10.31 2.24
CA SER A 52 0.24 -9.91 0.91
C SER A 52 -1.28 -10.08 0.84
N VAL A 53 -1.89 -9.57 -0.23
CA VAL A 53 -3.24 -9.98 -0.65
C VAL A 53 -3.06 -11.26 -1.47
N ALA A 54 -3.10 -12.41 -0.81
CA ALA A 54 -2.80 -13.69 -1.43
C ALA A 54 -3.86 -14.16 -2.43
N GLU A 55 -5.11 -13.76 -2.21
CA GLU A 55 -6.24 -14.00 -3.13
C GLU A 55 -7.33 -12.96 -2.90
N MET A 56 -8.00 -12.58 -3.97
CA MET A 56 -9.21 -11.77 -3.93
C MET A 56 -10.32 -12.53 -4.66
N VAL A 57 -11.33 -12.94 -3.90
CA VAL A 57 -12.48 -13.68 -4.42
C VAL A 57 -13.62 -12.71 -4.65
N VAL A 58 -14.15 -12.69 -5.87
CA VAL A 58 -15.20 -11.75 -6.29
C VAL A 58 -16.48 -12.52 -6.70
N PRO A 59 -17.37 -12.83 -5.76
CA PRO A 59 -18.66 -13.44 -6.06
C PRO A 59 -19.62 -12.39 -6.59
N TYR A 60 -20.24 -12.67 -7.72
CA TYR A 60 -21.23 -11.76 -8.31
C TYR A 60 -22.62 -11.89 -7.67
N ALA A 61 -22.88 -13.00 -6.97
CA ALA A 61 -24.13 -13.26 -6.25
C ALA A 61 -25.40 -13.14 -7.11
N ASP A 62 -25.29 -13.38 -8.40
CA ASP A 62 -26.42 -13.37 -9.32
C ASP A 62 -27.30 -14.60 -9.05
N PRO A 63 -28.57 -14.47 -8.68
CA PRO A 63 -29.45 -15.60 -8.33
C PRO A 63 -29.95 -16.38 -9.55
N SER A 64 -29.64 -15.96 -10.78
CA SER A 64 -30.10 -16.63 -11.98
C SER A 64 -29.46 -18.01 -12.14
N PRO A 65 -30.18 -19.03 -12.67
CA PRO A 65 -29.65 -20.38 -12.84
C PRO A 65 -28.39 -20.49 -13.69
N VAL A 66 -28.17 -19.50 -14.58
CA VAL A 66 -27.03 -19.48 -15.49
C VAL A 66 -25.82 -18.74 -14.92
N ARG A 67 -25.99 -18.00 -13.82
CA ARG A 67 -24.95 -17.13 -13.25
C ARG A 67 -24.69 -17.28 -11.76
N PHE A 68 -25.49 -18.05 -11.01
CA PHE A 68 -25.34 -18.19 -9.57
C PHE A 68 -23.95 -18.70 -9.14
N TRP A 69 -23.26 -19.38 -10.03
CA TRP A 69 -21.91 -19.92 -9.84
C TRP A 69 -20.82 -18.89 -10.17
N GLN A 70 -21.17 -17.74 -10.74
CA GLN A 70 -20.18 -16.76 -11.23
C GLN A 70 -19.37 -16.18 -10.07
N ASN A 71 -18.08 -16.47 -10.10
CA ASN A 71 -17.15 -16.16 -9.05
C ASN A 71 -15.74 -16.11 -9.66
N TYR A 72 -14.97 -15.06 -9.36
CA TYR A 72 -13.64 -14.85 -9.92
C TYR A 72 -12.60 -14.81 -8.82
N PHE A 73 -11.41 -15.30 -9.15
CA PHE A 73 -10.23 -15.30 -8.29
C PHE A 73 -9.16 -14.41 -8.94
N ASP A 74 -9.15 -13.14 -8.59
CA ASP A 74 -8.39 -12.14 -9.34
C ASP A 74 -6.87 -12.38 -9.27
N ASN A 75 -6.35 -12.89 -8.16
CA ASN A 75 -4.94 -13.26 -8.07
C ASN A 75 -4.65 -14.58 -8.81
N GLY A 76 -5.46 -15.61 -8.59
CA GLY A 76 -5.22 -16.95 -9.12
C GLY A 76 -5.51 -17.10 -10.60
N GLU A 77 -6.55 -16.41 -11.11
CA GLU A 77 -6.96 -16.49 -12.51
C GLU A 77 -6.30 -15.43 -13.39
N TYR A 78 -6.22 -14.17 -12.90
CA TYR A 78 -5.76 -13.04 -13.71
C TYR A 78 -4.32 -12.62 -13.44
N MET A 79 -3.68 -13.16 -12.40
CA MET A 79 -2.39 -12.64 -11.94
C MET A 79 -2.49 -11.14 -11.65
N LEU A 80 -3.21 -10.79 -10.59
CA LEU A 80 -3.69 -9.45 -10.22
C LEU A 80 -2.71 -8.31 -10.56
N ALA A 81 -1.43 -8.46 -10.25
CA ALA A 81 -0.46 -7.40 -10.42
C ALA A 81 0.30 -7.43 -11.75
N ARG A 82 -0.03 -8.34 -12.67
CA ARG A 82 0.60 -8.40 -13.99
C ARG A 82 0.33 -7.16 -14.82
N GLY A 83 -0.83 -6.53 -14.60
CA GLY A 83 -1.25 -5.28 -15.20
C GLY A 83 -0.97 -4.04 -14.36
N ALA A 84 -0.18 -4.14 -13.29
CA ALA A 84 0.05 -3.02 -12.40
C ALA A 84 0.49 -1.75 -13.13
N ASP A 85 -0.04 -0.61 -12.64
CA ASP A 85 0.19 0.69 -13.24
C ASP A 85 1.55 1.28 -12.87
N SER A 86 2.06 2.12 -13.77
CA SER A 86 3.16 3.04 -13.49
C SER A 86 2.61 4.31 -12.84
N LEU A 87 2.88 4.50 -11.56
CA LEU A 87 2.28 5.56 -10.76
C LEU A 87 2.89 6.94 -11.04
N GLN A 88 2.08 7.98 -10.91
CA GLN A 88 2.44 9.37 -11.21
C GLN A 88 2.19 10.29 -10.03
N LEU A 89 3.20 11.10 -9.72
CA LEU A 89 3.07 12.17 -8.73
C LEU A 89 1.99 13.18 -9.14
N GLY A 90 1.11 13.50 -8.22
CA GLY A 90 0.01 14.43 -8.44
C GLY A 90 -1.28 13.77 -8.92
N CYS A 91 -1.20 12.55 -9.48
CA CYS A 91 -2.36 11.75 -9.86
C CYS A 91 -2.63 10.67 -8.80
N ASP A 92 -1.69 9.76 -8.61
CA ASP A 92 -1.85 8.57 -7.78
C ASP A 92 -1.35 8.77 -6.34
N CYS A 93 -0.38 9.64 -6.18
CA CYS A 93 0.26 9.94 -4.89
C CYS A 93 0.54 11.43 -4.75
N LEU A 94 0.48 11.94 -3.51
CA LEU A 94 0.81 13.32 -3.16
C LEU A 94 1.85 13.35 -2.04
N GLY A 95 2.72 14.36 -2.06
CA GLY A 95 3.74 14.58 -1.04
C GLY A 95 5.16 14.28 -1.54
N ASP A 96 6.08 14.02 -0.62
CA ASP A 96 7.46 13.62 -0.92
C ASP A 96 7.52 12.09 -1.11
N ILE A 97 7.32 11.67 -2.36
CA ILE A 97 7.12 10.27 -2.74
C ILE A 97 8.45 9.60 -3.11
N ALA A 98 8.68 8.40 -2.59
CA ALA A 98 9.62 7.44 -3.15
C ALA A 98 8.87 6.40 -3.99
N TYR A 99 9.41 6.08 -5.15
CA TYR A 99 8.88 5.02 -5.99
C TYR A 99 9.87 3.86 -6.05
N LEU A 100 9.32 2.64 -6.14
CA LEU A 100 10.08 1.45 -6.50
C LEU A 100 9.54 0.84 -7.78
N ASP A 101 10.44 0.43 -8.64
CA ASP A 101 10.11 -0.33 -9.83
C ASP A 101 9.83 -1.79 -9.45
N ALA A 102 9.01 -2.46 -10.26
CA ALA A 102 8.80 -3.89 -10.17
C ALA A 102 9.28 -4.57 -11.44
N VAL A 103 9.82 -5.78 -11.29
CA VAL A 103 10.18 -6.63 -12.43
C VAL A 103 9.34 -7.89 -12.36
N ILE A 104 8.59 -8.15 -13.42
CA ILE A 104 7.76 -9.35 -13.59
C ILE A 104 8.17 -10.07 -14.87
N ALA A 105 7.64 -11.26 -15.11
CA ALA A 105 7.81 -11.94 -16.39
C ALA A 105 6.78 -11.44 -17.41
N ASP A 106 7.18 -11.26 -18.65
CA ASP A 106 6.26 -11.11 -19.77
C ASP A 106 5.70 -12.47 -20.24
N ASP A 107 4.90 -12.48 -21.30
CA ASP A 107 4.28 -13.69 -21.86
C ASP A 107 5.28 -14.72 -22.40
N LEU A 108 6.50 -14.30 -22.67
CA LEU A 108 7.59 -15.14 -23.16
C LEU A 108 8.60 -15.50 -22.06
N GLY A 109 8.34 -15.06 -20.82
CA GLY A 109 9.23 -15.28 -19.68
C GLY A 109 10.42 -14.29 -19.62
N ALA A 110 10.46 -13.26 -20.46
CA ALA A 110 11.48 -12.23 -20.39
C ALA A 110 11.16 -11.20 -19.29
N PRO A 111 12.18 -10.56 -18.68
CA PRO A 111 11.98 -9.53 -17.68
C PRO A 111 11.22 -8.31 -18.27
N LYS A 112 10.12 -7.95 -17.63
CA LYS A 112 9.34 -6.73 -17.92
C LYS A 112 9.39 -5.82 -16.68
N THR A 113 9.92 -4.62 -16.85
CA THR A 113 9.96 -3.61 -15.77
C THR A 113 8.70 -2.75 -15.81
N ILE A 114 8.04 -2.62 -14.66
CA ILE A 114 6.99 -1.64 -14.41
C ILE A 114 7.65 -0.53 -13.60
N GLN A 115 7.84 0.63 -14.20
CA GLN A 115 8.43 1.78 -13.53
C GLN A 115 7.44 2.36 -12.52
N ASN A 116 7.95 2.83 -11.37
CA ASN A 116 7.13 3.43 -10.32
C ASN A 116 5.92 2.54 -9.92
N ALA A 117 6.09 1.23 -9.89
CA ALA A 117 5.01 0.30 -9.57
C ALA A 117 4.52 0.42 -8.12
N ILE A 118 5.39 0.85 -7.21
CA ILE A 118 5.09 1.01 -5.80
C ILE A 118 5.34 2.45 -5.38
N CYS A 119 4.35 3.05 -4.74
CA CYS A 119 4.43 4.35 -4.10
C CYS A 119 4.70 4.19 -2.61
N ILE A 120 5.67 4.95 -2.09
CA ILE A 120 6.05 4.94 -0.67
C ILE A 120 6.10 6.38 -0.18
N HIS A 121 5.32 6.71 0.84
CA HIS A 121 5.30 8.05 1.43
C HIS A 121 4.79 8.05 2.86
N GLU A 122 5.00 9.16 3.54
CA GLU A 122 4.44 9.43 4.87
C GLU A 122 3.24 10.36 4.74
N GLU A 123 2.21 10.12 5.52
CA GLU A 123 1.02 10.97 5.61
C GLU A 123 0.81 11.50 7.02
N ASP A 124 0.36 12.75 7.11
CA ASP A 124 -0.33 13.26 8.30
C ASP A 124 -1.75 12.68 8.35
N TYR A 125 -2.10 12.04 9.46
CA TYR A 125 -3.41 11.39 9.64
C TYR A 125 -4.25 12.08 10.74
N GLY A 126 -3.99 13.35 11.01
CA GLY A 126 -4.76 14.15 11.94
C GLY A 126 -4.17 14.22 13.35
N VAL A 127 -5.00 14.56 14.31
CA VAL A 127 -4.60 14.66 15.73
C VAL A 127 -4.56 13.28 16.35
N LEU A 128 -3.40 12.90 16.89
CA LEU A 128 -3.23 11.68 17.70
C LEU A 128 -3.71 11.91 19.13
N TRP A 129 -3.25 13.01 19.72
CA TRP A 129 -3.54 13.33 21.12
C TRP A 129 -3.52 14.84 21.33
N LYS A 130 -4.42 15.31 22.17
CA LYS A 130 -4.48 16.71 22.59
C LYS A 130 -4.94 16.80 24.03
N HIS A 131 -4.28 17.67 24.79
CA HIS A 131 -4.67 18.01 26.14
C HIS A 131 -4.53 19.52 26.38
N SER A 132 -5.49 20.09 27.08
CA SER A 132 -5.45 21.45 27.59
C SER A 132 -5.75 21.41 29.09
N ASP A 133 -4.78 21.86 29.89
CA ASP A 133 -4.91 21.96 31.33
C ASP A 133 -5.61 23.29 31.68
N LEU A 134 -6.79 23.18 32.27
CA LEU A 134 -7.61 24.34 32.61
C LEU A 134 -7.01 25.18 33.77
N PHE A 135 -6.15 24.59 34.59
CA PHE A 135 -5.57 25.27 35.78
C PHE A 135 -4.26 25.99 35.44
N THR A 136 -3.45 25.37 34.64
CA THR A 136 -2.15 25.94 34.26
C THR A 136 -2.18 26.68 32.93
N GLY A 137 -3.19 26.47 32.12
CA GLY A 137 -3.31 27.00 30.76
C GLY A 137 -2.37 26.33 29.76
N ALA A 138 -1.63 25.29 30.17
CA ALA A 138 -0.77 24.55 29.27
C ALA A 138 -1.60 23.75 28.23
N ALA A 139 -1.19 23.78 26.97
CA ALA A 139 -1.83 23.01 25.89
C ALA A 139 -0.78 22.28 25.05
N GLU A 140 -1.01 21.01 24.82
CA GLU A 140 -0.16 20.19 23.98
C GLU A 140 -0.95 19.43 22.93
N THR A 141 -0.34 19.19 21.77
CA THR A 141 -0.93 18.41 20.68
C THR A 141 0.15 17.52 20.06
N ARG A 142 -0.23 16.30 19.69
CA ARG A 142 0.60 15.38 18.91
C ARG A 142 -0.17 14.99 17.65
N ARG A 143 0.52 14.99 16.51
CA ARG A 143 -0.03 14.55 15.23
C ARG A 143 0.11 13.05 15.06
N GLN A 144 -0.89 12.42 14.46
CA GLN A 144 -0.78 11.05 13.96
C GLN A 144 -0.15 11.07 12.58
N ARG A 145 0.86 10.23 12.41
CA ARG A 145 1.48 9.98 11.09
C ARG A 145 1.38 8.51 10.76
N ARG A 146 1.32 8.19 9.48
CA ARG A 146 1.37 6.83 8.99
C ARG A 146 2.27 6.71 7.77
N MET A 147 2.93 5.58 7.64
CA MET A 147 3.68 5.21 6.46
C MET A 147 2.77 4.47 5.49
N VAL A 148 2.86 4.79 4.21
CA VAL A 148 2.00 4.23 3.17
C VAL A 148 2.84 3.51 2.13
N PHE A 149 2.42 2.30 1.78
CA PHE A 149 2.92 1.52 0.65
C PHE A 149 1.73 1.17 -0.22
N SER A 150 1.73 1.58 -1.48
CA SER A 150 0.59 1.36 -2.35
C SER A 150 0.97 0.99 -3.77
N TYR A 151 0.07 0.31 -4.46
CA TYR A 151 0.12 0.07 -5.90
C TYR A 151 -1.30 0.03 -6.45
N PHE A 152 -1.44 0.22 -7.76
CA PHE A 152 -2.70 0.10 -8.49
C PHE A 152 -2.59 -0.95 -9.58
N THR A 153 -3.73 -1.60 -9.89
CA THR A 153 -3.80 -2.58 -10.96
C THR A 153 -5.21 -2.66 -11.55
N PRO A 154 -5.35 -2.62 -12.89
CA PRO A 154 -6.61 -2.85 -13.55
C PRO A 154 -6.92 -4.34 -13.65
N ILE A 155 -8.17 -4.71 -13.41
CA ILE A 155 -8.75 -6.03 -13.68
C ILE A 155 -10.05 -5.84 -14.45
N GLY A 156 -10.04 -6.09 -15.75
CA GLY A 156 -11.18 -5.80 -16.63
C GLY A 156 -11.51 -4.30 -16.64
N ASN A 157 -12.71 -3.94 -16.21
CA ASN A 157 -13.15 -2.54 -16.09
C ASN A 157 -12.85 -1.91 -14.74
N TYR A 158 -12.38 -2.68 -13.77
CA TYR A 158 -12.11 -2.22 -12.42
C TYR A 158 -10.64 -1.84 -12.28
N ASP A 159 -10.38 -0.85 -11.45
CA ASP A 159 -9.04 -0.47 -11.00
C ASP A 159 -8.97 -0.60 -9.49
N TYR A 160 -8.10 -1.46 -9.01
CA TYR A 160 -7.91 -1.69 -7.60
C TYR A 160 -6.67 -0.98 -7.09
N GLY A 161 -6.83 -0.16 -6.05
CA GLY A 161 -5.74 0.41 -5.28
C GLY A 161 -5.56 -0.34 -3.97
N PHE A 162 -4.37 -0.87 -3.72
CA PHE A 162 -4.03 -1.55 -2.47
C PHE A 162 -3.08 -0.69 -1.66
N TYR A 163 -3.44 -0.45 -0.40
CA TYR A 163 -2.71 0.41 0.51
C TYR A 163 -2.40 -0.31 1.80
N TRP A 164 -1.12 -0.43 2.13
CA TRP A 164 -0.67 -0.85 3.44
C TRP A 164 -0.28 0.39 4.25
N TYR A 165 -0.90 0.55 5.40
CA TYR A 165 -0.61 1.63 6.34
C TYR A 165 0.06 1.07 7.58
N LEU A 166 1.17 1.67 7.96
CA LEU A 166 1.87 1.39 9.20
C LEU A 166 1.79 2.63 10.09
N TYR A 167 1.31 2.45 11.32
CA TYR A 167 1.09 3.55 12.25
C TYR A 167 2.18 3.61 13.32
N LEU A 168 2.30 4.76 14.00
CA LEU A 168 3.32 4.99 15.05
C LEU A 168 3.14 4.09 16.27
N ASP A 169 1.94 3.60 16.52
CA ASP A 169 1.58 2.74 17.65
C ASP A 169 1.75 1.23 17.38
N GLY A 170 2.18 0.86 16.19
CA GLY A 170 2.33 -0.54 15.78
C GLY A 170 1.12 -1.13 15.05
N THR A 171 0.06 -0.35 14.82
CA THR A 171 -1.09 -0.77 14.02
C THR A 171 -0.68 -0.96 12.56
N ILE A 172 -1.19 -2.02 11.94
CA ILE A 172 -1.09 -2.28 10.49
C ILE A 172 -2.50 -2.32 9.94
N GLN A 173 -2.74 -1.60 8.86
CA GLN A 173 -4.01 -1.61 8.13
C GLN A 173 -3.76 -1.93 6.67
N LEU A 174 -4.62 -2.75 6.09
CA LEU A 174 -4.74 -2.94 4.65
C LEU A 174 -6.06 -2.32 4.19
N GLU A 175 -6.01 -1.48 3.18
CA GLU A 175 -7.18 -0.94 2.48
C GLU A 175 -7.12 -1.36 1.02
N CYS A 176 -8.25 -1.83 0.49
CA CYS A 176 -8.46 -2.03 -0.94
C CYS A 176 -9.51 -1.03 -1.43
N LYS A 177 -9.15 -0.22 -2.41
CA LYS A 177 -10.06 0.72 -3.08
C LYS A 177 -10.46 0.12 -4.42
N ALA A 178 -11.74 -0.20 -4.58
CA ALA A 178 -12.30 -0.59 -5.87
C ALA A 178 -12.77 0.68 -6.59
N THR A 179 -12.19 0.95 -7.74
CA THR A 179 -12.51 2.08 -8.61
C THR A 179 -12.64 1.62 -10.07
N GLY A 180 -12.55 2.53 -11.03
CA GLY A 180 -12.71 2.22 -12.44
C GLY A 180 -14.17 2.38 -12.89
N ILE A 181 -14.63 1.49 -13.79
CA ILE A 181 -16.01 1.50 -14.28
C ILE A 181 -16.78 0.38 -13.56
N VAL A 182 -17.68 0.77 -12.70
CA VAL A 182 -18.48 -0.12 -11.86
C VAL A 182 -19.85 -0.36 -12.47
#